data_8ac9f1a1444ed10ccd4368c59046517f
#
_entry.id   8ac9f1a1444ed10ccd4368c59046517f
#
_cell.length_a   1.000
_cell.length_b   1.000
_cell.length_c   1.000
_cell.angle_alpha   90.00
_cell.angle_beta   90.00
_cell.angle_gamma   90.00
#
_symmetry.space_group_name_H-M   'P 1'
#
loop_
_entity.id
_entity.type
_entity.pdbx_description
1 polymer ?
#
loop_
_entity_poly.entity_id
_entity_poly.type
_entity_poly.pdbx_seq_one_letter_code
_entity_poly.pdbx_strand_id
1 'polypeptide(L)'
;MKCCHYKDNNFANYYYLCKYAKTKTMLPKAKEIVDAMSVKMQDAVDFLEEDLKNYRVGKASPAILNPVMVDYYGTATPLNQVASITTPDAKTIAIQPWERSMIGKIEKAILDANVGLTPSNNGEIIRCMVPALTEERRKELIKKAKAQGETTKVTIRNVRRDGIDLLKKAQKNEGLSEDGEKEGEEELQKVTDKWVKKVDEVIAAKEKDILTV
;
A
#
# COMPACT_ATOMS: atom_id res chain seq x y z
N MET A 1 -11.51 -50.33 -16.53
CA MET A 1 -12.59 -51.13 -15.91
C MET A 1 -11.98 -52.19 -15.03
N LYS A 2 -11.92 -51.97 -13.72
CA LYS A 2 -11.82 -53.03 -12.71
C LYS A 2 -12.45 -52.47 -11.45
N CYS A 3 -13.73 -52.80 -11.24
CA CYS A 3 -14.41 -52.57 -9.98
C CYS A 3 -13.88 -53.54 -8.93
N CYS A 4 -13.25 -53.01 -7.89
CA CYS A 4 -13.01 -53.79 -6.69
C CYS A 4 -14.30 -53.98 -5.93
N HIS A 5 -14.73 -55.23 -5.83
CA HIS A 5 -15.74 -55.68 -4.89
C HIS A 5 -15.23 -55.49 -3.47
N TYR A 6 -15.78 -54.52 -2.75
CA TYR A 6 -15.67 -54.47 -1.29
C TYR A 6 -17.09 -54.44 -0.72
N LYS A 7 -17.46 -55.55 -0.12
CA LYS A 7 -18.70 -55.68 0.68
C LYS A 7 -18.40 -55.20 2.07
N ASP A 8 -18.81 -53.99 2.42
CA ASP A 8 -19.12 -53.61 3.79
C ASP A 8 -20.11 -52.46 3.83
N ASN A 9 -21.14 -52.65 4.65
CA ASN A 9 -22.28 -51.78 4.87
C ASN A 9 -21.89 -50.46 5.48
N ASN A 10 -21.60 -49.45 4.67
CA ASN A 10 -21.61 -48.07 5.17
C ASN A 10 -21.93 -47.08 4.04
N PHE A 11 -23.16 -47.13 3.53
CA PHE A 11 -23.68 -46.21 2.53
C PHE A 11 -23.68 -44.75 2.99
N ALA A 12 -23.71 -44.48 4.29
CA ALA A 12 -23.65 -43.15 4.86
C ALA A 12 -22.26 -42.51 4.68
N ASN A 13 -21.19 -43.30 4.78
CA ASN A 13 -19.83 -42.79 4.68
C ASN A 13 -19.40 -42.49 3.23
N TYR A 14 -19.97 -43.21 2.25
CA TYR A 14 -19.75 -42.97 0.82
C TYR A 14 -20.40 -41.67 0.34
N TYR A 15 -21.57 -41.34 0.90
CA TYR A 15 -22.26 -40.10 0.59
C TYR A 15 -21.55 -38.88 1.21
N TYR A 16 -20.95 -39.02 2.38
CA TYR A 16 -20.13 -38.01 3.00
C TYR A 16 -18.80 -37.81 2.25
N LEU A 17 -18.09 -38.86 1.86
CA LEU A 17 -16.88 -38.77 1.06
C LEU A 17 -17.13 -38.19 -0.35
N CYS A 18 -18.24 -38.50 -0.99
CA CYS A 18 -18.60 -37.91 -2.27
C CYS A 18 -19.06 -36.46 -2.19
N LYS A 19 -19.56 -36.02 -1.04
CA LYS A 19 -19.96 -34.62 -0.75
C LYS A 19 -18.76 -33.75 -0.40
N TYR A 20 -17.73 -34.33 0.22
CA TYR A 20 -16.46 -33.65 0.51
C TYR A 20 -15.46 -33.67 -0.64
N ALA A 21 -15.60 -34.55 -1.62
CA ALA A 21 -14.76 -34.58 -2.82
C ALA A 21 -15.10 -33.47 -3.84
N LYS A 22 -16.05 -32.58 -3.53
CA LYS A 22 -16.36 -31.37 -4.33
C LYS A 22 -15.77 -30.08 -3.78
N THR A 23 -14.83 -30.15 -2.84
CA THR A 23 -13.91 -29.02 -2.66
C THR A 23 -12.94 -29.09 -3.84
N LYS A 24 -13.17 -28.24 -4.83
CA LYS A 24 -12.23 -27.97 -5.93
C LYS A 24 -10.88 -27.60 -5.32
N THR A 25 -10.04 -28.60 -5.06
CA THR A 25 -8.65 -28.38 -4.64
C THR A 25 -7.90 -28.05 -5.92
N MET A 26 -7.66 -26.76 -6.12
CA MET A 26 -6.84 -26.25 -7.19
C MET A 26 -5.52 -27.02 -7.25
N LEU A 27 -5.07 -27.42 -8.42
CA LEU A 27 -3.79 -28.11 -8.60
C LEU A 27 -2.67 -27.26 -7.99
N PRO A 28 -1.73 -27.85 -7.22
CA PRO A 28 -0.73 -27.11 -6.45
C PRO A 28 0.05 -26.10 -7.29
N LYS A 29 0.39 -26.44 -8.52
CA LYS A 29 1.10 -25.55 -9.46
C LYS A 29 0.29 -24.32 -9.89
N ALA A 30 -1.00 -24.48 -10.20
CA ALA A 30 -1.86 -23.36 -10.54
C ALA A 30 -2.01 -22.40 -9.36
N LYS A 31 -2.09 -22.95 -8.14
CA LYS A 31 -2.14 -22.16 -6.90
C LYS A 31 -0.86 -21.37 -6.67
N GLU A 32 0.31 -21.95 -6.86
CA GLU A 32 1.60 -21.25 -6.74
C GLU A 32 1.69 -20.04 -7.68
N ILE A 33 1.23 -20.19 -8.93
CA ILE A 33 1.20 -19.09 -9.91
C ILE A 33 0.24 -17.99 -9.45
N VAL A 34 -0.97 -18.33 -8.99
CA VAL A 34 -1.96 -17.36 -8.52
C VAL A 34 -1.45 -16.64 -7.28
N ASP A 35 -0.83 -17.35 -6.33
CA ASP A 35 -0.26 -16.77 -5.11
C ASP A 35 0.89 -15.82 -5.47
N ALA A 36 1.79 -16.19 -6.38
CA ALA A 36 2.86 -15.32 -6.86
C ALA A 36 2.34 -14.04 -7.55
N MET A 37 1.26 -14.15 -8.35
CA MET A 37 0.63 -12.97 -8.95
C MET A 37 -0.08 -12.10 -7.92
N SER A 38 -0.69 -12.72 -6.91
CA SER A 38 -1.31 -11.98 -5.79
C SER A 38 -0.30 -11.12 -5.03
N VAL A 39 0.92 -11.63 -4.78
CA VAL A 39 2.01 -10.85 -4.16
C VAL A 39 2.39 -9.64 -5.02
N LYS A 40 2.55 -9.82 -6.33
CA LYS A 40 2.86 -8.69 -7.25
C LYS A 40 1.75 -7.64 -7.29
N MET A 41 0.48 -8.07 -7.20
CA MET A 41 -0.65 -7.14 -7.12
C MET A 41 -0.66 -6.40 -5.79
N GLN A 42 -0.29 -7.06 -4.70
CA GLN A 42 -0.13 -6.44 -3.39
C GLN A 42 0.96 -5.39 -3.41
N ASP A 43 2.15 -5.72 -3.92
CA ASP A 43 3.28 -4.78 -4.04
C ASP A 43 2.88 -3.51 -4.80
N ALA A 44 2.08 -3.66 -5.88
CA ALA A 44 1.57 -2.52 -6.64
C ALA A 44 0.61 -1.63 -5.83
N VAL A 45 -0.19 -2.22 -4.94
CA VAL A 45 -1.09 -1.46 -4.05
C VAL A 45 -0.30 -0.81 -2.91
N ASP A 46 0.67 -1.50 -2.33
CA ASP A 46 1.53 -0.97 -1.27
C ASP A 46 2.34 0.23 -1.78
N PHE A 47 2.85 0.15 -3.01
CA PHE A 47 3.50 1.28 -3.67
C PHE A 47 2.55 2.49 -3.86
N LEU A 48 1.29 2.24 -4.26
CA LEU A 48 0.28 3.30 -4.33
C LEU A 48 0.03 3.94 -2.96
N GLU A 49 -0.07 3.13 -1.89
CA GLU A 49 -0.27 3.66 -0.54
C GLU A 49 0.91 4.53 -0.09
N GLU A 50 2.14 4.16 -0.41
CA GLU A 50 3.34 4.95 -0.13
C GLU A 50 3.36 6.27 -0.92
N ASP A 51 3.05 6.23 -2.21
CA ASP A 51 2.93 7.44 -3.03
C ASP A 51 1.86 8.39 -2.49
N LEU A 52 0.72 7.85 -2.08
CA LEU A 52 -0.37 8.63 -1.50
C LEU A 52 -0.01 9.23 -0.13
N LYS A 53 0.89 8.62 0.65
CA LYS A 53 1.42 9.21 1.91
C LYS A 53 2.23 10.48 1.63
N ASN A 54 2.93 10.53 0.50
CA ASN A 54 3.73 11.69 0.10
C ASN A 54 2.88 12.90 -0.31
N TYR A 55 1.59 12.71 -0.60
CA TYR A 55 0.70 13.82 -0.88
C TYR A 55 0.41 14.62 0.39
N ARG A 56 0.97 15.84 0.43
CA ARG A 56 0.78 16.80 1.54
C ARG A 56 -0.65 17.31 1.54
N VAL A 57 -1.46 16.80 2.44
CA VAL A 57 -2.91 17.12 2.53
C VAL A 57 -3.17 18.32 3.44
N GLY A 58 -2.13 19.04 3.89
CA GLY A 58 -2.28 20.16 4.84
C GLY A 58 -2.44 19.71 6.29
N LYS A 59 -2.37 18.40 6.59
CA LYS A 59 -2.25 17.90 7.96
C LYS A 59 -0.80 17.94 8.40
N ALA A 60 -0.58 18.39 9.64
CA ALA A 60 0.72 18.34 10.29
C ALA A 60 1.11 16.87 10.50
N SER A 61 2.15 16.40 9.81
CA SER A 61 2.70 15.05 9.98
C SER A 61 4.19 15.15 10.26
N PRO A 62 4.73 14.41 11.23
CA PRO A 62 6.16 14.34 11.49
C PRO A 62 6.98 13.91 10.27
N ALA A 63 6.39 13.11 9.37
CA ALA A 63 7.03 12.66 8.15
C ALA A 63 7.47 13.79 7.20
N ILE A 64 6.86 14.98 7.32
CA ILE A 64 7.23 16.17 6.52
C ILE A 64 8.67 16.61 6.84
N LEU A 65 9.14 16.34 8.05
CA LEU A 65 10.45 16.73 8.54
C LEU A 65 11.55 15.66 8.35
N ASN A 66 11.18 14.47 7.84
CA ASN A 66 12.17 13.40 7.61
C ASN A 66 13.34 13.79 6.69
N PRO A 67 13.17 14.59 5.63
CA PRO A 67 14.28 14.99 4.76
C PRO A 67 15.15 16.09 5.35
N VAL A 68 14.79 16.66 6.52
CA VAL A 68 15.55 17.76 7.14
C VAL A 68 16.75 17.20 7.89
N MET A 69 17.95 17.59 7.43
CA MET A 69 19.21 17.27 8.09
C MET A 69 19.71 18.49 8.83
N VAL A 70 20.12 18.30 10.07
CA VAL A 70 20.66 19.34 10.95
C VAL A 70 22.13 19.08 11.20
N ASP A 71 22.96 20.13 11.19
CA ASP A 71 24.36 20.03 11.57
C ASP A 71 24.50 19.91 13.10
N TYR A 72 24.72 18.67 13.53
CA TYR A 72 25.00 18.36 14.94
C TYR A 72 26.49 18.08 15.12
N TYR A 73 27.23 19.05 15.70
CA TYR A 73 28.68 18.99 15.91
C TYR A 73 29.52 18.60 14.68
N GLY A 74 29.15 19.14 13.48
CA GLY A 74 29.85 18.87 12.24
C GLY A 74 29.38 17.62 11.51
N THR A 75 28.35 16.93 12.01
CA THR A 75 27.76 15.76 11.38
C THR A 75 26.32 16.04 10.98
N ALA A 76 25.97 15.78 9.71
CA ALA A 76 24.58 15.89 9.23
C ALA A 76 23.71 14.78 9.85
N THR A 77 22.87 15.16 10.80
CA THR A 77 22.03 14.22 11.56
C THR A 77 20.54 14.48 11.24
N PRO A 78 19.72 13.44 11.06
CA PRO A 78 18.27 13.61 10.86
C PRO A 78 17.62 14.31 12.05
N LEU A 79 16.68 15.21 11.79
CA LEU A 79 16.00 16.00 12.83
C LEU A 79 15.37 15.15 13.93
N ASN A 80 14.85 13.96 13.60
CA ASN A 80 14.24 13.02 14.55
C ASN A 80 15.20 12.52 15.64
N GLN A 81 16.52 12.61 15.43
CA GLN A 81 17.53 12.19 16.40
C GLN A 81 17.97 13.33 17.32
N VAL A 82 17.74 14.59 16.94
CA VAL A 82 18.20 15.79 17.66
C VAL A 82 17.06 16.47 18.42
N ALA A 83 15.82 16.18 18.05
CA ALA A 83 14.64 16.79 18.64
C ALA A 83 13.46 15.82 18.73
N SER A 84 12.60 16.04 19.73
CA SER A 84 11.29 15.38 19.84
C SER A 84 10.28 16.12 18.97
N ILE A 85 9.62 15.43 18.05
CA ILE A 85 8.63 15.99 17.16
C ILE A 85 7.24 15.54 17.61
N THR A 86 6.38 16.49 17.94
CA THR A 86 5.01 16.28 18.37
C THR A 86 4.04 17.10 17.49
N THR A 87 2.82 16.63 17.35
CA THR A 87 1.76 17.33 16.62
C THR A 87 0.62 17.63 17.60
N PRO A 88 0.68 18.78 18.31
CA PRO A 88 -0.37 19.15 19.24
C PRO A 88 -1.71 19.40 18.53
N ASP A 89 -1.66 19.95 17.32
CA ASP A 89 -2.81 20.28 16.50
C ASP A 89 -2.67 19.71 15.08
N ALA A 90 -3.81 19.58 14.39
CA ALA A 90 -3.84 19.10 13.00
C ALA A 90 -3.02 19.98 12.02
N LYS A 91 -2.70 21.22 12.37
CA LYS A 91 -2.00 22.20 11.53
C LYS A 91 -0.67 22.67 12.09
N THR A 92 -0.29 22.21 13.30
CA THR A 92 0.92 22.68 13.98
C THR A 92 1.83 21.51 14.31
N ILE A 93 3.09 21.61 13.93
CA ILE A 93 4.15 20.70 14.36
C ILE A 93 4.97 21.43 15.42
N ALA A 94 5.11 20.83 16.60
CA ALA A 94 5.99 21.29 17.65
C ALA A 94 7.26 20.45 17.67
N ILE A 95 8.40 21.11 17.59
CA ILE A 95 9.72 20.50 17.60
C ILE A 95 10.40 20.98 18.88
N GLN A 96 10.69 20.04 19.76
CA GLN A 96 11.41 20.30 21.02
C GLN A 96 12.81 19.71 20.92
N PRO A 97 13.84 20.57 20.74
CA PRO A 97 15.21 20.10 20.68
C PRO A 97 15.69 19.62 22.05
N TRP A 98 16.56 18.64 22.04
CA TRP A 98 17.21 18.16 23.28
C TRP A 98 18.15 19.21 23.89
N GLU A 99 18.76 20.03 23.04
CA GLU A 99 19.65 21.11 23.43
C GLU A 99 19.13 22.47 22.94
N ARG A 100 19.03 23.45 23.84
CA ARG A 100 18.57 24.81 23.48
C ARG A 100 19.49 25.51 22.47
N SER A 101 20.79 25.19 22.48
CA SER A 101 21.77 25.72 21.54
C SER A 101 21.48 25.37 20.07
N MET A 102 20.71 24.30 19.84
CA MET A 102 20.39 23.80 18.50
C MET A 102 19.20 24.49 17.87
N ILE A 103 18.43 25.30 18.61
CA ILE A 103 17.19 25.93 18.10
C ILE A 103 17.44 26.70 16.79
N GLY A 104 18.46 27.57 16.78
CA GLY A 104 18.78 28.38 15.59
C GLY A 104 19.29 27.56 14.41
N LYS A 105 20.03 26.47 14.67
CA LYS A 105 20.49 25.55 13.61
C LYS A 105 19.33 24.75 13.00
N ILE A 106 18.40 24.30 13.85
CA ILE A 106 17.19 23.57 13.41
C ILE A 106 16.30 24.50 12.60
N GLU A 107 16.06 25.72 13.04
CA GLU A 107 15.27 26.72 12.33
C GLU A 107 15.85 27.01 10.93
N LYS A 108 17.17 27.22 10.86
CA LYS A 108 17.86 27.41 9.59
C LYS A 108 17.76 26.18 8.68
N ALA A 109 17.97 24.97 9.22
CA ALA A 109 17.87 23.74 8.46
C ALA A 109 16.46 23.51 7.88
N ILE A 110 15.39 23.89 8.61
CA ILE A 110 14.01 23.81 8.12
C ILE A 110 13.77 24.80 6.97
N LEU A 111 14.32 26.00 7.06
CA LEU A 111 14.22 27.00 6.00
C LEU A 111 15.01 26.58 4.77
N ASP A 112 16.23 26.10 4.93
CA ASP A 112 17.12 25.64 3.85
C ASP A 112 16.55 24.43 3.12
N ALA A 113 15.86 23.53 3.85
CA ALA A 113 15.19 22.36 3.27
C ALA A 113 13.94 22.69 2.43
N ASN A 114 13.49 23.96 2.41
CA ASN A 114 12.34 24.44 1.61
C ASN A 114 11.08 23.55 1.73
N VAL A 115 10.84 23.06 2.94
CA VAL A 115 9.70 22.15 3.21
C VAL A 115 8.36 22.87 3.10
N GLY A 116 8.37 24.21 2.95
CA GLY A 116 7.16 25.05 2.89
C GLY A 116 6.50 25.26 4.24
N LEU A 117 7.26 25.13 5.32
CA LEU A 117 6.84 25.42 6.69
C LEU A 117 7.50 26.69 7.15
N THR A 118 6.76 27.52 7.90
CA THR A 118 7.33 28.71 8.55
C THR A 118 7.59 28.36 10.01
N PRO A 119 8.87 28.22 10.43
CA PRO A 119 9.20 27.98 11.82
C PRO A 119 9.01 29.27 12.63
N SER A 120 8.46 29.16 13.82
CA SER A 120 8.39 30.20 14.84
C SER A 120 8.93 29.64 16.14
N ASN A 121 9.93 30.27 16.77
CA ASN A 121 10.52 29.79 18.01
C ASN A 121 10.10 30.64 19.21
N ASN A 122 9.97 30.02 20.37
CA ASN A 122 9.70 30.66 21.67
C ASN A 122 10.90 30.50 22.63
N GLY A 123 12.09 30.15 22.12
CA GLY A 123 13.28 29.91 22.95
C GLY A 123 13.36 28.54 23.61
N GLU A 124 12.30 27.72 23.55
CA GLU A 124 12.25 26.34 24.07
C GLU A 124 11.69 25.35 23.02
N ILE A 125 10.71 25.78 22.25
CA ILE A 125 10.00 24.95 21.28
C ILE A 125 9.90 25.71 19.97
N ILE A 126 10.19 25.03 18.88
CA ILE A 126 9.96 25.55 17.53
C ILE A 126 8.57 25.05 17.07
N ARG A 127 7.70 25.98 16.71
CA ARG A 127 6.38 25.69 16.16
C ARG A 127 6.38 25.95 14.66
N CYS A 128 6.08 24.92 13.88
CA CYS A 128 5.93 25.03 12.44
C CYS A 128 4.45 24.97 12.07
N MET A 129 3.93 26.04 11.50
CA MET A 129 2.55 26.07 11.00
C MET A 129 2.52 25.55 9.57
N VAL A 130 1.63 24.59 9.32
CA VAL A 130 1.36 24.08 7.98
C VAL A 130 0.30 24.98 7.35
N PRO A 131 0.59 25.68 6.22
CA PRO A 131 -0.39 26.51 5.57
C PRO A 131 -1.58 25.70 5.06
N ALA A 132 -2.80 26.22 5.21
CA ALA A 132 -3.98 25.56 4.67
C ALA A 132 -3.90 25.50 3.15
N LEU A 133 -4.24 24.34 2.58
CA LEU A 133 -4.32 24.19 1.13
C LEU A 133 -5.48 25.01 0.57
N THR A 134 -5.23 25.68 -0.56
CA THR A 134 -6.31 26.33 -1.33
C THR A 134 -7.23 25.25 -1.93
N GLU A 135 -8.49 25.60 -2.19
CA GLU A 135 -9.47 24.68 -2.82
C GLU A 135 -8.99 24.18 -4.18
N GLU A 136 -8.33 25.03 -4.96
CA GLU A 136 -7.75 24.65 -6.25
C GLU A 136 -6.69 23.58 -6.10
N ARG A 137 -5.80 23.73 -5.12
CA ARG A 137 -4.74 22.75 -4.84
C ARG A 137 -5.30 21.42 -4.35
N ARG A 138 -6.37 21.45 -3.57
CA ARG A 138 -7.09 20.21 -3.16
C ARG A 138 -7.65 19.47 -4.38
N LYS A 139 -8.30 20.18 -5.31
CA LYS A 139 -8.82 19.59 -6.55
C LYS A 139 -7.72 18.98 -7.43
N GLU A 140 -6.57 19.65 -7.52
CA GLU A 140 -5.41 19.11 -8.23
C GLU A 140 -4.87 17.81 -7.58
N LEU A 141 -4.77 17.78 -6.25
CA LEU A 141 -4.31 16.60 -5.52
C LEU A 141 -5.27 15.42 -5.71
N ILE A 142 -6.58 15.65 -5.67
CA ILE A 142 -7.60 14.63 -5.96
C ILE A 142 -7.43 14.09 -7.39
N LYS A 143 -7.25 14.98 -8.37
CA LYS A 143 -7.00 14.57 -9.75
C LYS A 143 -5.75 13.70 -9.87
N LYS A 144 -4.66 14.08 -9.22
CA LYS A 144 -3.41 13.29 -9.21
C LYS A 144 -3.60 11.94 -8.54
N ALA A 145 -4.29 11.89 -7.39
CA ALA A 145 -4.57 10.64 -6.70
C ALA A 145 -5.41 9.68 -7.57
N LYS A 146 -6.43 10.18 -8.26
CA LYS A 146 -7.23 9.38 -9.21
C LYS A 146 -6.40 8.88 -10.38
N ALA A 147 -5.58 9.72 -10.99
CA ALA A 147 -4.71 9.33 -12.09
C ALA A 147 -3.72 8.22 -11.67
N GLN A 148 -3.13 8.36 -10.48
CA GLN A 148 -2.24 7.33 -9.93
C GLN A 148 -2.97 6.01 -9.67
N GLY A 149 -4.20 6.08 -9.15
CA GLY A 149 -5.04 4.91 -8.96
C GLY A 149 -5.37 4.19 -10.27
N GLU A 150 -5.68 4.93 -11.34
CA GLU A 150 -5.91 4.31 -12.66
C GLU A 150 -4.63 3.66 -13.21
N THR A 151 -3.47 4.28 -13.01
CA THR A 151 -2.18 3.68 -13.38
C THR A 151 -1.96 2.35 -12.64
N THR A 152 -2.25 2.31 -11.34
CA THR A 152 -2.13 1.08 -10.53
C THR A 152 -3.12 0.00 -11.01
N LYS A 153 -4.36 0.36 -11.35
CA LYS A 153 -5.32 -0.60 -11.94
C LYS A 153 -4.83 -1.17 -13.27
N VAL A 154 -4.17 -0.36 -14.10
CA VAL A 154 -3.55 -0.85 -15.35
C VAL A 154 -2.42 -1.84 -15.02
N THR A 155 -1.59 -1.55 -14.04
CA THR A 155 -0.54 -2.47 -13.57
C THR A 155 -1.13 -3.80 -13.09
N ILE A 156 -2.18 -3.77 -12.28
CA ILE A 156 -2.88 -4.98 -11.81
C ILE A 156 -3.45 -5.79 -13.00
N ARG A 157 -4.03 -5.12 -14.00
CA ARG A 157 -4.51 -5.79 -15.23
C ARG A 157 -3.38 -6.43 -16.02
N ASN A 158 -2.21 -5.81 -16.09
CA ASN A 158 -1.04 -6.38 -16.75
C ASN A 158 -0.53 -7.60 -16.00
N VAL A 159 -0.40 -7.54 -14.67
CA VAL A 159 -0.03 -8.69 -13.83
C VAL A 159 -1.00 -9.86 -14.03
N ARG A 160 -2.32 -9.58 -14.16
CA ARG A 160 -3.29 -10.62 -14.49
C ARG A 160 -3.01 -11.27 -15.85
N ARG A 161 -2.71 -10.47 -16.89
CA ARG A 161 -2.37 -11.01 -18.23
C ARG A 161 -1.14 -11.90 -18.16
N ASP A 162 -0.10 -11.44 -17.49
CA ASP A 162 1.13 -12.23 -17.28
C ASP A 162 0.83 -13.55 -16.56
N GLY A 163 -0.07 -13.51 -15.56
CA GLY A 163 -0.51 -14.71 -14.83
C GLY A 163 -1.24 -15.71 -15.74
N ILE A 164 -2.13 -15.26 -16.61
CA ILE A 164 -2.83 -16.09 -17.58
C ILE A 164 -1.83 -16.71 -18.57
N ASP A 165 -0.85 -15.95 -19.04
CA ASP A 165 0.19 -16.43 -19.94
C ASP A 165 1.09 -17.50 -19.27
N LEU A 166 1.36 -17.36 -17.98
CA LEU A 166 2.08 -18.37 -17.19
C LEU A 166 1.27 -19.64 -17.02
N LEU A 167 -0.04 -19.55 -16.74
CA LEU A 167 -0.94 -20.70 -16.66
C LEU A 167 -0.99 -21.47 -17.98
N LYS A 168 -1.07 -20.79 -19.12
CA LYS A 168 -1.02 -21.38 -20.46
C LYS A 168 0.31 -22.04 -20.78
N LYS A 169 1.42 -21.45 -20.35
CA LYS A 169 2.74 -22.07 -20.47
C LYS A 169 2.89 -23.32 -19.60
N ALA A 170 2.37 -23.28 -18.37
CA ALA A 170 2.35 -24.43 -17.49
C ALA A 170 1.49 -25.57 -18.04
N GLN A 171 0.37 -25.28 -18.70
CA GLN A 171 -0.42 -26.27 -19.41
C GLN A 171 0.38 -26.97 -20.52
N LYS A 172 1.07 -26.20 -21.36
CA LYS A 172 1.83 -26.74 -22.51
C LYS A 172 3.09 -27.51 -22.11
N ASN A 173 3.85 -27.01 -21.13
CA ASN A 173 5.18 -27.52 -20.80
C ASN A 173 5.21 -28.46 -19.60
N GLU A 174 4.28 -28.29 -18.67
CA GLU A 174 4.31 -28.96 -17.36
C GLU A 174 3.13 -29.89 -17.12
N GLY A 175 2.28 -30.11 -18.12
CA GLY A 175 1.17 -31.06 -18.07
C GLY A 175 0.04 -30.67 -17.12
N LEU A 176 -0.18 -29.36 -16.91
CA LEU A 176 -1.37 -28.87 -16.22
C LEU A 176 -2.61 -29.27 -17.04
N SER A 177 -3.66 -29.78 -16.38
CA SER A 177 -4.92 -30.12 -17.07
C SER A 177 -5.65 -28.86 -17.52
N GLU A 178 -6.45 -28.95 -18.58
CA GLU A 178 -7.32 -27.84 -19.05
C GLU A 178 -8.28 -27.34 -17.97
N ASP A 179 -8.78 -28.25 -17.11
CA ASP A 179 -9.62 -27.86 -15.98
C ASP A 179 -8.84 -27.07 -14.92
N GLY A 180 -7.57 -27.43 -14.69
CA GLY A 180 -6.69 -26.72 -13.77
C GLY A 180 -6.31 -25.33 -14.27
N GLU A 181 -6.16 -25.12 -15.60
CA GLU A 181 -5.97 -23.81 -16.20
C GLU A 181 -7.20 -22.93 -15.98
N LYS A 182 -8.40 -23.43 -16.31
CA LYS A 182 -9.65 -22.66 -16.12
C LYS A 182 -9.91 -22.29 -14.67
N GLU A 183 -9.67 -23.22 -13.73
CA GLU A 183 -9.76 -22.93 -12.30
C GLU A 183 -8.77 -21.85 -11.88
N GLY A 184 -7.52 -21.89 -12.40
CA GLY A 184 -6.51 -20.88 -12.16
C GLY A 184 -6.90 -19.51 -12.70
N GLU A 185 -7.49 -19.44 -13.91
CA GLU A 185 -7.98 -18.19 -14.49
C GLU A 185 -9.14 -17.60 -13.68
N GLU A 186 -10.10 -18.43 -13.23
CA GLU A 186 -11.22 -17.98 -12.38
C GLU A 186 -10.75 -17.43 -11.05
N GLU A 187 -9.80 -18.10 -10.38
CA GLU A 187 -9.25 -17.62 -9.12
C GLU A 187 -8.41 -16.34 -9.31
N LEU A 188 -7.60 -16.28 -10.36
CA LEU A 188 -6.82 -15.08 -10.70
C LEU A 188 -7.75 -13.87 -10.98
N GLN A 189 -8.90 -14.11 -11.62
CA GLN A 189 -9.91 -13.07 -11.80
C GLN A 189 -10.48 -12.58 -10.48
N LYS A 190 -10.84 -13.49 -9.56
CA LYS A 190 -11.35 -13.11 -8.22
C LYS A 190 -10.33 -12.32 -7.41
N VAL A 191 -9.06 -12.73 -7.47
CA VAL A 191 -7.95 -12.00 -6.83
C VAL A 191 -7.80 -10.60 -7.43
N THR A 192 -7.84 -10.49 -8.76
CA THR A 192 -7.77 -9.20 -9.46
C THR A 192 -8.91 -8.26 -9.04
N ASP A 193 -10.15 -8.77 -9.02
CA ASP A 193 -11.32 -7.97 -8.62
C ASP A 193 -11.23 -7.49 -7.17
N LYS A 194 -10.69 -8.33 -6.28
CA LYS A 194 -10.42 -7.96 -4.88
C LYS A 194 -9.41 -6.80 -4.79
N TRP A 195 -8.30 -6.88 -5.53
CA TRP A 195 -7.27 -5.85 -5.50
C TRP A 195 -7.72 -4.54 -6.14
N VAL A 196 -8.50 -4.60 -7.23
CA VAL A 196 -9.09 -3.40 -7.85
C VAL A 196 -10.04 -2.69 -6.86
N LYS A 197 -10.89 -3.44 -6.15
CA LYS A 197 -11.75 -2.85 -5.10
C LYS A 197 -10.93 -2.19 -3.99
N LYS A 198 -9.85 -2.85 -3.55
CA LYS A 198 -8.96 -2.27 -2.53
C LYS A 198 -8.31 -0.96 -3.00
N VAL A 199 -7.89 -0.87 -4.27
CA VAL A 199 -7.40 0.40 -4.86
C VAL A 199 -8.46 1.49 -4.78
N ASP A 200 -9.71 1.18 -5.14
CA ASP A 200 -10.81 2.15 -5.07
C ASP A 200 -11.09 2.61 -3.63
N GLU A 201 -11.04 1.70 -2.65
CA GLU A 201 -11.19 2.01 -1.23
C GLU A 201 -10.07 2.94 -0.72
N VAL A 202 -8.81 2.66 -1.08
CA VAL A 202 -7.66 3.49 -0.71
C VAL A 202 -7.78 4.90 -1.30
N ILE A 203 -8.18 5.01 -2.57
CA ILE A 203 -8.38 6.31 -3.22
C ILE A 203 -9.54 7.08 -2.54
N ALA A 204 -10.68 6.42 -2.29
CA ALA A 204 -11.83 7.05 -1.65
C ALA A 204 -11.51 7.52 -0.22
N ALA A 205 -10.73 6.74 0.54
CA ALA A 205 -10.26 7.15 1.86
C ALA A 205 -9.37 8.40 1.77
N LYS A 206 -8.46 8.44 0.78
CA LYS A 206 -7.58 9.59 0.57
C LYS A 206 -8.33 10.84 0.11
N GLU A 207 -9.35 10.69 -0.74
CA GLU A 207 -10.23 11.81 -1.14
C GLU A 207 -10.94 12.41 0.06
N LYS A 208 -11.49 11.58 0.94
CA LYS A 208 -12.10 12.05 2.19
C LYS A 208 -11.09 12.80 3.05
N ASP A 209 -9.88 12.27 3.20
CA ASP A 209 -8.81 12.94 3.94
C ASP A 209 -8.46 14.32 3.38
N ILE A 210 -8.41 14.48 2.04
CA ILE A 210 -8.13 15.76 1.39
C ILE A 210 -9.28 16.77 1.60
N LEU A 211 -10.52 16.30 1.65
CA LEU A 211 -11.70 17.15 1.82
C LEU A 211 -11.95 17.57 3.28
N THR A 212 -11.58 16.72 4.26
CA THR A 212 -11.83 16.98 5.69
C THR A 212 -10.83 17.92 6.37
N VAL A 213 -9.80 18.38 5.67
CA VAL A 213 -8.81 19.36 6.13
C VAL A 213 -9.14 20.74 5.59
#